data_21b47247df64552f153bbb5845e55037
#
_entry.id   21b47247df64552f153bbb5845e55037
#
_cell.length_a   1.000
_cell.length_b   1.000
_cell.length_c   1.000
_cell.angle_alpha   90.00
_cell.angle_beta   90.00
_cell.angle_gamma   90.00
#
_symmetry.space_group_name_H-M   'P 1'
#
loop_
_entity.id
_entity.type
_entity.pdbx_description
1 polymer ?
#
loop_
_entity_poly.entity_id
_entity_poly.type
_entity_poly.pdbx_seq_one_letter_code
_entity_poly.pdbx_strand_id
1 'polypeptide(L)'
;MEPGLQAHAREVADLAGAVARALGLDRGGRENVARAAELHDIGKLAIPAGILAKRGPLEPAERLLLRRHTLVGEAMIGAAPALRPVALLVRASHERWDGRGYPDGLEGEEIPLGARIVAVCDAFSAMCEPRPYGRVHSEAEALAELRRCSGTQFDPRVVEAFCRMRGALPVAV
;
A
#
# COMPACT_ATOMS: atom_id res chain seq x y z
N MET A 1 0.52 20.14 -2.98
CA MET A 1 0.45 18.65 -3.12
C MET A 1 0.14 18.39 -4.58
N GLU A 2 0.95 17.59 -5.28
CA GLU A 2 0.76 17.35 -6.71
C GLU A 2 -0.59 16.63 -6.95
N PRO A 3 -1.38 17.04 -7.96
CA PRO A 3 -2.70 16.45 -8.24
C PRO A 3 -2.68 14.94 -8.45
N GLY A 4 -1.60 14.39 -8.98
CA GLY A 4 -1.41 12.96 -9.21
C GLY A 4 -1.33 12.14 -7.92
N LEU A 5 -0.65 12.64 -6.89
CA LEU A 5 -0.54 11.96 -5.58
C LEU A 5 -1.88 11.81 -4.87
N GLN A 6 -2.77 12.80 -5.00
CA GLN A 6 -4.11 12.71 -4.40
C GLN A 6 -5.02 11.72 -5.14
N ALA A 7 -4.90 11.64 -6.47
CA ALA A 7 -5.67 10.70 -7.27
C ALA A 7 -5.26 9.26 -6.93
N HIS A 8 -3.96 8.97 -6.90
CA HIS A 8 -3.42 7.68 -6.47
C HIS A 8 -3.91 7.26 -5.08
N ALA A 9 -3.73 8.13 -4.08
CA ALA A 9 -4.14 7.82 -2.70
C ALA A 9 -5.64 7.48 -2.59
N ARG A 10 -6.51 8.17 -3.33
CA ARG A 10 -7.95 7.88 -3.39
C ARG A 10 -8.23 6.55 -4.07
N GLU A 11 -7.60 6.28 -5.20
CA GLU A 11 -7.76 5.00 -5.89
C GLU A 11 -7.36 3.82 -4.99
N VAL A 12 -6.20 3.91 -4.32
CA VAL A 12 -5.75 2.87 -3.38
C VAL A 12 -6.74 2.72 -2.23
N ALA A 13 -7.31 3.82 -1.70
CA ALA A 13 -8.30 3.78 -0.63
C ALA A 13 -9.61 3.10 -1.07
N ASP A 14 -10.11 3.40 -2.27
CA ASP A 14 -11.33 2.79 -2.82
C ASP A 14 -11.14 1.29 -3.03
N LEU A 15 -10.01 0.88 -3.62
CA LEU A 15 -9.64 -0.52 -3.80
C LEU A 15 -9.53 -1.25 -2.46
N ALA A 16 -8.81 -0.65 -1.50
CA ALA A 16 -8.60 -1.25 -0.19
C ALA A 16 -9.91 -1.42 0.60
N GLY A 17 -10.81 -0.43 0.53
CA GLY A 17 -12.15 -0.51 1.12
C GLY A 17 -13.00 -1.62 0.50
N ALA A 18 -12.92 -1.83 -0.82
CA ALA A 18 -13.62 -2.89 -1.51
C ALA A 18 -13.08 -4.28 -1.15
N VAL A 19 -11.75 -4.45 -1.10
CA VAL A 19 -11.10 -5.71 -0.69
C VAL A 19 -11.42 -6.02 0.78
N ALA A 20 -11.36 -5.02 1.67
CA ALA A 20 -11.70 -5.19 3.08
C ALA A 20 -13.16 -5.68 3.25
N ARG A 21 -14.07 -5.18 2.43
CA ARG A 21 -15.46 -5.67 2.38
C ARG A 21 -15.55 -7.11 1.92
N ALA A 22 -14.84 -7.47 0.85
CA ALA A 22 -14.80 -8.82 0.30
C ALA A 22 -14.23 -9.84 1.30
N LEU A 23 -13.31 -9.41 2.16
CA LEU A 23 -12.73 -10.22 3.24
C LEU A 23 -13.57 -10.20 4.53
N GLY A 24 -14.74 -9.55 4.54
CA GLY A 24 -15.68 -9.60 5.66
C GLY A 24 -15.35 -8.68 6.83
N LEU A 25 -14.51 -7.65 6.65
CA LEU A 25 -14.25 -6.69 7.72
C LEU A 25 -15.53 -5.90 8.03
N ASP A 26 -15.72 -5.59 9.30
CA ASP A 26 -16.81 -4.73 9.76
C ASP A 26 -16.66 -3.29 9.24
N ARG A 27 -17.64 -2.44 9.51
CA ARG A 27 -17.65 -1.06 9.05
C ARG A 27 -16.41 -0.29 9.56
N GLY A 28 -16.08 -0.41 10.84
CA GLY A 28 -14.95 0.29 11.45
C GLY A 28 -13.61 -0.17 10.85
N GLY A 29 -13.43 -1.48 10.67
CA GLY A 29 -12.26 -2.07 10.01
C GLY A 29 -12.08 -1.56 8.59
N ARG A 30 -13.16 -1.50 7.80
CA ARG A 30 -13.13 -0.98 6.42
C ARG A 30 -12.74 0.51 6.37
N GLU A 31 -13.32 1.31 7.27
CA GLU A 31 -13.00 2.74 7.36
C GLU A 31 -11.52 2.95 7.74
N ASN A 32 -11.00 2.16 8.69
CA ASN A 32 -9.60 2.24 9.07
C ASN A 32 -8.66 1.84 7.93
N VAL A 33 -8.99 0.78 7.19
CA VAL A 33 -8.20 0.33 6.01
C VAL A 33 -8.19 1.39 4.92
N ALA A 34 -9.34 1.96 4.57
CA ALA A 34 -9.44 3.01 3.56
C ALA A 34 -8.62 4.26 3.96
N ARG A 35 -8.73 4.70 5.22
CA ARG A 35 -7.93 5.82 5.73
C ARG A 35 -6.43 5.51 5.75
N ALA A 36 -6.06 4.28 6.12
CA ALA A 36 -4.66 3.88 6.09
C ALA A 36 -4.11 3.89 4.65
N ALA A 37 -4.89 3.42 3.69
CA ALA A 37 -4.55 3.47 2.28
C ALA A 37 -4.39 4.91 1.77
N GLU A 38 -5.26 5.83 2.17
CA GLU A 38 -5.15 7.25 1.80
C GLU A 38 -3.91 7.93 2.41
N LEU A 39 -3.51 7.50 3.61
CA LEU A 39 -2.47 8.16 4.41
C LEU A 39 -1.14 7.39 4.45
N HIS A 40 -1.01 6.23 3.78
CA HIS A 40 0.17 5.36 3.92
C HIS A 40 1.49 6.07 3.62
N ASP A 41 1.46 7.04 2.74
CA ASP A 41 2.61 7.81 2.28
C ASP A 41 2.78 9.19 2.95
N ILE A 42 1.93 9.55 3.93
CA ILE A 42 1.97 10.89 4.58
C ILE A 42 3.35 11.22 5.17
N GLY A 43 4.05 10.22 5.67
CA GLY A 43 5.38 10.40 6.24
C GLY A 43 6.45 10.79 5.23
N LYS A 44 6.20 10.68 3.92
CA LYS A 44 7.09 11.18 2.86
C LYS A 44 7.29 12.71 2.93
N LEU A 45 6.38 13.43 3.59
CA LEU A 45 6.53 14.87 3.85
C LEU A 45 7.80 15.21 4.66
N ALA A 46 8.32 14.29 5.45
CA ALA A 46 9.56 14.47 6.21
C ALA A 46 10.82 13.96 5.47
N ILE A 47 10.67 13.44 4.27
CA ILE A 47 11.80 12.96 3.47
C ILE A 47 12.35 14.11 2.62
N PRO A 48 13.70 14.29 2.56
CA PRO A 48 14.29 15.33 1.74
C PRO A 48 13.85 15.24 0.27
N ALA A 49 13.42 16.37 -0.29
CA ALA A 49 12.90 16.43 -1.67
C ALA A 49 13.90 15.88 -2.71
N GLY A 50 15.20 16.04 -2.49
CA GLY A 50 16.24 15.49 -3.38
C GLY A 50 16.25 13.96 -3.45
N ILE A 51 15.82 13.26 -2.37
CA ILE A 51 15.68 11.80 -2.37
C ILE A 51 14.43 11.40 -3.15
N LEU A 52 13.30 12.09 -2.90
CA LEU A 52 12.03 11.79 -3.58
C LEU A 52 12.08 12.08 -5.09
N ALA A 53 12.81 13.12 -5.50
CA ALA A 53 12.94 13.53 -6.89
C ALA A 53 14.10 12.85 -7.63
N LYS A 54 14.86 11.97 -6.99
CA LYS A 54 16.04 11.35 -7.60
C LYS A 54 15.66 10.45 -8.77
N ARG A 55 16.24 10.74 -9.94
CA ARG A 55 15.97 10.04 -11.21
C ARG A 55 16.78 8.75 -11.41
N GLY A 56 17.45 8.25 -10.39
CA GLY A 56 18.27 7.05 -10.45
C GLY A 56 18.06 6.15 -9.23
N PRO A 57 18.80 5.05 -9.13
CA PRO A 57 18.73 4.19 -7.96
C PRO A 57 19.13 4.95 -6.70
N LEU A 58 18.39 4.71 -5.61
CA LEU A 58 18.72 5.24 -4.29
C LEU A 58 19.93 4.51 -3.71
N GLU A 59 20.85 5.28 -3.13
CA GLU A 59 21.95 4.74 -2.33
C GLU A 59 21.41 4.04 -1.07
N PRO A 60 22.16 3.11 -0.47
CA PRO A 60 21.71 2.41 0.74
C PRO A 60 21.24 3.33 1.86
N ALA A 61 21.96 4.42 2.13
CA ALA A 61 21.60 5.41 3.15
C ALA A 61 20.32 6.18 2.79
N GLU A 62 20.14 6.56 1.52
CA GLU A 62 18.93 7.23 1.02
C GLU A 62 17.71 6.31 1.12
N ARG A 63 17.90 5.02 0.81
CA ARG A 63 16.85 3.99 0.94
C ARG A 63 16.42 3.81 2.39
N LEU A 64 17.37 3.79 3.33
CA LEU A 64 17.05 3.75 4.76
C LEU A 64 16.25 4.98 5.19
N LEU A 65 16.62 6.18 4.73
CA LEU A 65 15.86 7.40 5.00
C LEU A 65 14.45 7.33 4.43
N LEU A 66 14.32 6.88 3.16
CA LEU A 66 12.99 6.74 2.54
C LEU A 66 12.11 5.77 3.33
N ARG A 67 12.63 4.63 3.76
CA ARG A 67 11.87 3.64 4.56
C ARG A 67 11.32 4.19 5.87
N ARG A 68 11.95 5.24 6.42
CA ARG A 68 11.46 5.87 7.66
C ARG A 68 10.11 6.58 7.51
N HIS A 69 9.61 6.77 6.28
CA HIS A 69 8.31 7.43 6.10
C HIS A 69 7.18 6.66 6.80
N THR A 70 7.24 5.33 6.93
CA THR A 70 6.24 4.54 7.64
C THR A 70 6.20 4.87 9.14
N LEU A 71 7.37 5.01 9.76
CA LEU A 71 7.50 5.40 11.18
C LEU A 71 7.07 6.85 11.42
N VAL A 72 7.42 7.74 10.50
CA VAL A 72 7.00 9.14 10.57
C VAL A 72 5.50 9.25 10.37
N GLY A 73 4.94 8.55 9.39
CA GLY A 73 3.50 8.50 9.15
C GLY A 73 2.73 7.99 10.36
N GLU A 74 3.20 6.89 10.97
CA GLU A 74 2.62 6.39 12.24
C GLU A 74 2.63 7.46 13.32
N ALA A 75 3.75 8.14 13.54
CA ALA A 75 3.88 9.17 14.57
C ALA A 75 2.94 10.36 14.31
N MET A 76 2.84 10.82 13.06
CA MET A 76 1.96 11.92 12.67
C MET A 76 0.48 11.58 12.90
N ILE A 77 0.05 10.40 12.48
CA ILE A 77 -1.34 9.96 12.58
C ILE A 77 -1.68 9.58 14.03
N GLY A 78 -0.77 8.90 14.71
CA GLY A 78 -0.94 8.41 16.08
C GLY A 78 -1.01 9.52 17.14
N ALA A 79 -0.65 10.76 16.79
CA ALA A 79 -0.85 11.93 17.64
C ALA A 79 -2.34 12.16 17.99
N ALA A 80 -3.27 11.70 17.14
CA ALA A 80 -4.68 11.68 17.41
C ALA A 80 -5.09 10.28 17.93
N PRO A 81 -5.51 10.12 19.21
CA PRO A 81 -5.84 8.82 19.80
C PRO A 81 -6.86 8.00 19.00
N ALA A 82 -7.85 8.67 18.42
CA ALA A 82 -8.88 8.02 17.59
C ALA A 82 -8.33 7.39 16.29
N LEU A 83 -7.15 7.81 15.83
CA LEU A 83 -6.51 7.31 14.61
C LEU A 83 -5.41 6.28 14.89
N ARG A 84 -5.19 5.87 16.13
CA ARG A 84 -4.19 4.84 16.46
C ARG A 84 -4.32 3.56 15.64
N PRO A 85 -5.53 3.00 15.41
CA PRO A 85 -5.67 1.83 14.56
C PRO A 85 -5.17 2.08 13.12
N VAL A 86 -5.41 3.28 12.57
CA VAL A 86 -4.93 3.69 11.25
C VAL A 86 -3.41 3.82 11.25
N ALA A 87 -2.83 4.43 12.28
CA ALA A 87 -1.38 4.61 12.41
C ALA A 87 -0.62 3.27 12.38
N LEU A 88 -1.13 2.24 13.06
CA LEU A 88 -0.55 0.89 13.04
C LEU A 88 -0.57 0.26 11.65
N LEU A 89 -1.65 0.47 10.88
CA LEU A 89 -1.73 -0.01 9.50
C LEU A 89 -0.73 0.72 8.60
N VAL A 90 -0.58 2.03 8.76
CA VAL A 90 0.40 2.83 8.00
C VAL A 90 1.83 2.40 8.32
N ARG A 91 2.16 2.13 9.60
CA ARG A 91 3.47 1.59 9.99
C ARG A 91 3.79 0.32 9.21
N ALA A 92 2.84 -0.64 9.16
CA ALA A 92 3.03 -1.96 8.58
C ALA A 92 2.74 -2.04 7.07
N SER A 93 2.43 -0.93 6.39
CA SER A 93 1.99 -0.93 4.97
C SER A 93 3.04 -1.43 3.98
N HIS A 94 4.30 -1.44 4.37
CA HIS A 94 5.42 -1.95 3.57
C HIS A 94 6.07 -3.21 4.14
N GLU A 95 5.38 -3.88 5.07
CA GLU A 95 5.75 -5.23 5.45
C GLU A 95 5.44 -6.21 4.31
N ARG A 96 6.16 -7.31 4.28
CA ARG A 96 6.02 -8.36 3.27
C ARG A 96 5.65 -9.67 3.94
N TRP A 97 4.83 -10.45 3.26
CA TRP A 97 4.40 -11.75 3.77
C TRP A 97 5.56 -12.67 4.18
N ASP A 98 6.70 -12.58 3.49
CA ASP A 98 7.92 -13.36 3.71
C ASP A 98 8.87 -12.77 4.79
N GLY A 99 8.45 -11.77 5.56
CA GLY A 99 9.23 -11.13 6.62
C GLY A 99 10.39 -10.24 6.13
N ARG A 100 10.51 -10.01 4.81
CA ARG A 100 11.58 -9.19 4.22
C ARG A 100 11.17 -7.74 4.01
N GLY A 101 10.08 -7.34 4.65
CA GLY A 101 9.53 -5.98 4.61
C GLY A 101 10.21 -5.01 5.57
N TYR A 102 9.54 -3.94 5.85
CA TYR A 102 9.97 -2.92 6.81
C TYR A 102 8.75 -2.19 7.39
N PRO A 103 8.84 -1.57 8.57
CA PRO A 103 10.05 -1.31 9.39
C PRO A 103 10.41 -2.43 10.36
N ASP A 104 9.48 -3.33 10.70
CA ASP A 104 9.63 -4.29 11.80
C ASP A 104 10.02 -5.69 11.33
N GLY A 105 9.88 -6.00 10.04
CA GLY A 105 10.13 -7.32 9.48
C GLY A 105 9.11 -8.37 9.91
N LEU A 106 7.85 -7.96 10.10
CA LEU A 106 6.74 -8.85 10.44
C LEU A 106 6.51 -9.86 9.32
N GLU A 107 6.15 -11.10 9.67
CA GLU A 107 5.92 -12.19 8.73
C GLU A 107 4.48 -12.73 8.83
N GLY A 108 3.90 -13.07 7.71
CA GLY A 108 2.62 -13.77 7.63
C GLY A 108 1.49 -13.01 8.35
N GLU A 109 0.84 -13.66 9.29
CA GLU A 109 -0.31 -13.13 10.02
C GLU A 109 0.07 -12.14 11.14
N GLU A 110 1.34 -11.99 11.48
CA GLU A 110 1.82 -10.91 12.37
C GLU A 110 1.56 -9.53 11.76
N ILE A 111 1.56 -9.45 10.42
CA ILE A 111 1.20 -8.23 9.71
C ILE A 111 -0.30 -7.98 9.86
N PRO A 112 -0.75 -6.82 10.37
CA PRO A 112 -2.18 -6.51 10.46
C PRO A 112 -2.88 -6.68 9.10
N LEU A 113 -4.06 -7.33 9.09
CA LEU A 113 -4.78 -7.62 7.84
C LEU A 113 -5.00 -6.37 6.97
N GLY A 114 -5.33 -5.23 7.60
CA GLY A 114 -5.50 -3.96 6.88
C GLY A 114 -4.23 -3.50 6.17
N ALA A 115 -3.06 -3.70 6.75
CA ALA A 115 -1.78 -3.36 6.11
C ALA A 115 -1.48 -4.29 4.92
N ARG A 116 -1.78 -5.60 5.04
CA ARG A 116 -1.67 -6.56 3.93
C ARG A 116 -2.57 -6.16 2.75
N ILE A 117 -3.78 -5.65 3.04
CA ILE A 117 -4.71 -5.13 2.02
C ILE A 117 -4.14 -3.90 1.35
N VAL A 118 -3.66 -2.92 2.12
CA VAL A 118 -3.05 -1.69 1.58
C VAL A 118 -1.88 -2.03 0.66
N ALA A 119 -0.97 -2.94 1.07
CA ALA A 119 0.19 -3.34 0.28
C ALA A 119 -0.18 -3.90 -1.12
N VAL A 120 -1.22 -4.73 -1.22
CA VAL A 120 -1.70 -5.28 -2.50
C VAL A 120 -2.31 -4.18 -3.37
N CYS A 121 -3.16 -3.31 -2.79
CA CYS A 121 -3.84 -2.25 -3.53
C CYS A 121 -2.87 -1.17 -4.03
N ASP A 122 -1.90 -0.77 -3.19
CA ASP A 122 -0.84 0.17 -3.57
C ASP A 122 0.01 -0.39 -4.72
N ALA A 123 0.47 -1.64 -4.59
CA ALA A 123 1.26 -2.28 -5.64
C ALA A 123 0.50 -2.38 -6.98
N PHE A 124 -0.80 -2.71 -6.95
CA PHE A 124 -1.63 -2.76 -8.15
C PHE A 124 -1.75 -1.38 -8.81
N SER A 125 -2.18 -0.36 -8.05
CA SER A 125 -2.32 1.01 -8.55
C SER A 125 -0.99 1.51 -9.11
N ALA A 126 0.10 1.29 -8.36
CA ALA A 126 1.46 1.67 -8.76
C ALA A 126 1.93 1.02 -10.08
N MET A 127 1.49 -0.18 -10.42
CA MET A 127 1.79 -0.84 -11.69
C MET A 127 0.96 -0.29 -12.86
N CYS A 128 -0.27 0.14 -12.60
CA CYS A 128 -1.19 0.63 -13.62
C CYS A 128 -1.06 2.12 -13.93
N GLU A 129 -0.39 2.90 -13.05
CA GLU A 129 -0.20 4.34 -13.23
C GLU A 129 0.98 4.69 -14.15
N PRO A 130 0.82 5.76 -14.99
CA PRO A 130 1.94 6.34 -15.71
C PRO A 130 2.99 6.88 -14.74
N ARG A 131 4.22 6.37 -14.84
CA ARG A 131 5.37 6.87 -14.08
C ARG A 131 6.42 7.47 -15.01
N PRO A 132 7.22 8.45 -14.55
CA PRO A 132 8.29 9.04 -15.36
C PRO A 132 9.33 8.01 -15.83
N TYR A 133 9.42 6.88 -15.12
CA TYR A 133 10.34 5.78 -15.41
C TYR A 133 9.62 4.46 -15.14
N GLY A 134 9.45 3.66 -16.17
CA GLY A 134 8.85 2.34 -16.09
C GLY A 134 7.75 2.13 -17.13
N ARG A 135 7.49 0.88 -17.45
CA ARG A 135 6.37 0.48 -18.29
C ARG A 135 5.08 0.54 -17.47
N VAL A 136 4.05 1.14 -18.00
CA VAL A 136 2.69 1.02 -17.47
C VAL A 136 2.20 -0.39 -17.79
N HIS A 137 1.80 -1.13 -16.78
CA HIS A 137 1.22 -2.45 -16.93
C HIS A 137 -0.27 -2.32 -17.27
N SER A 138 -0.75 -3.19 -18.13
CA SER A 138 -2.19 -3.42 -18.23
C SER A 138 -2.71 -4.04 -16.93
N GLU A 139 -4.00 -3.91 -16.67
CA GLU A 139 -4.62 -4.54 -15.51
C GLU A 139 -4.37 -6.05 -15.46
N ALA A 140 -4.43 -6.73 -16.59
CA ALA A 140 -4.15 -8.16 -16.68
C ALA A 140 -2.72 -8.52 -16.29
N GLU A 141 -1.73 -7.71 -16.72
CA GLU A 141 -0.34 -7.88 -16.33
C GLU A 141 -0.12 -7.62 -14.84
N ALA A 142 -0.74 -6.57 -14.30
CA ALA A 142 -0.67 -6.27 -12.88
C ALA A 142 -1.29 -7.38 -12.01
N LEU A 143 -2.44 -7.93 -12.41
CA LEU A 143 -3.05 -9.08 -11.73
C LEU A 143 -2.17 -10.35 -11.81
N ALA A 144 -1.53 -10.58 -12.95
CA ALA A 144 -0.59 -11.69 -13.09
C ALA A 144 0.63 -11.53 -12.16
N GLU A 145 1.15 -10.31 -12.04
CA GLU A 145 2.27 -10.01 -11.15
C GLU A 145 1.90 -10.18 -9.67
N LEU A 146 0.70 -9.71 -9.25
CA LEU A 146 0.21 -9.95 -7.89
C LEU A 146 0.14 -11.45 -7.57
N ARG A 147 -0.38 -12.28 -8.51
CA ARG A 147 -0.42 -13.73 -8.33
C ARG A 147 0.97 -14.34 -8.24
N ARG A 148 1.92 -13.88 -9.06
CA ARG A 148 3.31 -14.34 -9.04
C ARG A 148 3.99 -14.07 -7.69
N CYS A 149 3.66 -12.94 -7.05
CA CYS A 149 4.23 -12.51 -5.78
C CYS A 149 3.42 -12.98 -4.54
N SER A 150 2.33 -13.75 -4.77
CA SER A 150 1.51 -14.34 -3.71
C SER A 150 2.33 -15.33 -2.88
N GLY A 151 2.21 -15.29 -1.56
CA GLY A 151 2.97 -16.12 -0.63
C GLY A 151 4.41 -15.68 -0.39
N THR A 152 4.87 -14.62 -1.08
CA THR A 152 6.18 -14.01 -0.85
C THR A 152 6.04 -12.53 -0.45
N GLN A 153 5.73 -11.65 -1.39
CA GLN A 153 5.49 -10.24 -1.07
C GLN A 153 4.11 -10.04 -0.45
N PHE A 154 3.09 -10.73 -0.95
CA PHE A 154 1.69 -10.49 -0.61
C PHE A 154 1.04 -11.69 0.04
N ASP A 155 0.08 -11.42 0.94
CA ASP A 155 -0.80 -12.41 1.53
C ASP A 155 -1.64 -13.10 0.43
N PRO A 156 -1.58 -14.45 0.30
CA PRO A 156 -2.34 -15.20 -0.70
C PRO A 156 -3.85 -14.96 -0.62
N ARG A 157 -4.41 -14.82 0.57
CA ARG A 157 -5.85 -14.60 0.78
C ARG A 157 -6.28 -13.23 0.26
N VAL A 158 -5.45 -12.21 0.49
CA VAL A 158 -5.71 -10.84 0.02
C VAL A 158 -5.59 -10.78 -1.51
N VAL A 159 -4.54 -11.38 -2.10
CA VAL A 159 -4.38 -11.45 -3.55
C VAL A 159 -5.57 -12.16 -4.21
N GLU A 160 -6.02 -13.28 -3.64
CA GLU A 160 -7.18 -14.01 -4.18
C GLU A 160 -8.46 -13.16 -4.14
N ALA A 161 -8.73 -12.49 -3.00
CA ALA A 161 -9.89 -11.62 -2.85
C ALA A 161 -9.84 -10.45 -3.84
N PHE A 162 -8.68 -9.81 -4.00
CA PHE A 162 -8.45 -8.73 -4.96
C PHE A 162 -8.70 -9.19 -6.41
N CYS A 163 -8.12 -10.31 -6.81
CA CYS A 163 -8.24 -10.84 -8.16
C CYS A 163 -9.68 -11.26 -8.49
N ARG A 164 -10.41 -11.85 -7.53
CA ARG A 164 -11.84 -12.18 -7.72
C ARG A 164 -12.66 -10.90 -7.90
N MET A 165 -12.44 -9.89 -7.09
CA MET A 165 -13.15 -8.62 -7.18
C MET A 165 -12.92 -7.95 -8.55
N ARG A 166 -11.68 -7.90 -9.03
CA ARG A 166 -11.35 -7.29 -10.32
C ARG A 166 -11.84 -8.13 -11.51
N GLY A 167 -11.76 -9.45 -11.42
CA GLY A 167 -12.27 -10.35 -12.47
C GLY A 167 -13.79 -10.39 -12.57
N ALA A 168 -14.53 -9.95 -11.54
CA ALA A 168 -15.98 -9.82 -11.56
C ALA A 168 -16.46 -8.47 -12.10
N LEU A 169 -15.58 -7.48 -12.26
CA LEU A 169 -15.91 -6.19 -12.86
C LEU A 169 -15.84 -6.31 -14.39
N PRO A 170 -16.85 -5.81 -15.15
CA PRO A 170 -16.74 -5.73 -16.59
C PRO A 170 -15.51 -4.90 -16.96
N VAL A 171 -14.70 -5.41 -17.89
CA VAL A 171 -13.60 -4.64 -18.48
C VAL A 171 -14.20 -3.37 -19.08
N ALA A 172 -13.83 -2.20 -18.56
CA ALA A 172 -14.23 -0.95 -19.19
C ALA A 172 -13.61 -0.91 -20.59
N VAL A 173 -14.50 -0.93 -21.62
CA VAL A 173 -14.16 -0.85 -23.03
C VAL A 173 -13.80 0.58 -23.38
#